data_a2456a14400ec284b684bfab5a8456f4
#
_entry.id   a2456a14400ec284b684bfab5a8456f4
#
_cell.length_a   1.000
_cell.length_b   1.000
_cell.length_c   1.000
_cell.angle_alpha   90.00
_cell.angle_beta   90.00
_cell.angle_gamma   90.00
#
_symmetry.space_group_name_H-M   'P 1'
#
loop_
_entity.id
_entity.type
_entity.pdbx_description
1 polymer ?
#
loop_
_entity_poly.entity_id
_entity_poly.type
_entity_poly.pdbx_seq_one_letter_code
_entity_poly.pdbx_strand_id
1 'polypeptide(L)'
;KEKGSIISYDPNYRASLWKDKKTAKEQMRSLIPYVDLMKISDEETELLTGKEKPEEAAKLLFEKGVKIVVVTLGSKGAYLYCKEGGLQIPGFVSKVADTNGAGDSFWGGFLYRISKSGKKPEEFTLNELKEYVRFGNAVASLCVEKKGAIPAMPTLMEVRERMGQ
;
A
#
# COMPACT_ATOMS: atom_id res chain seq x y z
N LYS A 1 4.44 -10.06 16.94
CA LYS A 1 4.39 -8.87 17.84
C LYS A 1 5.20 -9.04 19.12
N GLU A 2 5.15 -10.18 19.77
CA GLU A 2 5.89 -10.43 21.03
C GLU A 2 7.41 -10.21 20.92
N LYS A 3 8.00 -10.40 19.75
CA LYS A 3 9.42 -10.16 19.44
C LYS A 3 9.74 -8.77 18.87
N GLY A 4 8.78 -7.84 18.88
CA GLY A 4 8.97 -6.48 18.37
C GLY A 4 8.98 -6.35 16.83
N SER A 5 8.61 -7.40 16.08
CA SER A 5 8.53 -7.34 14.62
C SER A 5 7.36 -6.47 14.16
N ILE A 6 7.58 -5.68 13.12
CA ILE A 6 6.55 -4.94 12.40
C ILE A 6 5.81 -5.91 11.47
N ILE A 7 4.48 -5.95 11.57
CA ILE A 7 3.64 -6.82 10.74
C ILE A 7 3.05 -5.98 9.61
N SER A 8 3.44 -6.32 8.39
CA SER A 8 2.93 -5.73 7.16
C SER A 8 1.95 -6.69 6.48
N TYR A 9 0.81 -6.18 6.01
CA TYR A 9 -0.23 -6.99 5.39
C TYR A 9 -0.77 -6.34 4.11
N ASP A 10 -0.75 -7.11 3.02
CA ASP A 10 -1.45 -6.87 1.77
C ASP A 10 -2.40 -8.05 1.54
N PRO A 11 -3.72 -7.90 1.68
CA PRO A 11 -4.69 -8.98 1.49
C PRO A 11 -4.65 -9.58 0.10
N ASN A 12 -4.38 -8.75 -0.90
CA ASN A 12 -4.22 -9.13 -2.30
C ASN A 12 -5.33 -10.07 -2.78
N TYR A 13 -6.58 -9.65 -2.59
CA TYR A 13 -7.77 -10.47 -2.86
C TYR A 13 -7.83 -10.92 -4.32
N ARG A 14 -8.04 -12.22 -4.49
CA ARG A 14 -8.27 -12.86 -5.80
C ARG A 14 -9.46 -13.82 -5.65
N ALA A 15 -10.60 -13.44 -6.23
CA ALA A 15 -11.84 -14.22 -6.11
C ALA A 15 -11.67 -15.69 -6.46
N SER A 16 -10.84 -16.01 -7.46
CA SER A 16 -10.58 -17.38 -7.93
C SER A 16 -9.85 -18.28 -6.91
N LEU A 17 -9.23 -17.70 -5.89
CA LEU A 17 -8.48 -18.45 -4.87
C LEU A 17 -9.31 -18.76 -3.63
N TRP A 18 -10.56 -18.27 -3.57
CA TRP A 18 -11.41 -18.43 -2.41
C TRP A 18 -12.67 -19.23 -2.75
N LYS A 19 -13.15 -20.03 -1.79
CA LYS A 19 -14.39 -20.78 -1.93
C LYS A 19 -15.58 -19.85 -2.20
N ASP A 20 -15.64 -18.74 -1.48
CA ASP A 20 -16.65 -17.70 -1.62
C ASP A 20 -16.16 -16.36 -1.01
N LYS A 21 -16.84 -15.27 -1.36
CA LYS A 21 -16.52 -13.91 -0.90
C LYS A 21 -16.67 -13.76 0.62
N LYS A 22 -17.59 -14.46 1.26
CA LYS A 22 -17.81 -14.40 2.71
C LYS A 22 -16.62 -14.98 3.46
N THR A 23 -16.18 -16.17 3.08
CA THR A 23 -15.00 -16.82 3.67
C THR A 23 -13.75 -15.97 3.49
N ALA A 24 -13.53 -15.43 2.29
CA ALA A 24 -12.41 -14.52 2.04
C ALA A 24 -12.42 -13.31 3.00
N LYS A 25 -13.57 -12.64 3.09
CA LYS A 25 -13.76 -11.49 3.97
C LYS A 25 -13.48 -11.80 5.43
N GLU A 26 -14.00 -12.91 5.95
CA GLU A 26 -13.82 -13.34 7.34
C GLU A 26 -12.34 -13.61 7.64
N GLN A 27 -11.68 -14.40 6.79
CA GLN A 27 -10.28 -14.76 6.99
C GLN A 27 -9.34 -13.54 6.85
N MET A 28 -9.53 -12.71 5.85
CA MET A 28 -8.72 -11.49 5.69
C MET A 28 -8.90 -10.52 6.86
N ARG A 29 -10.12 -10.36 7.36
CA ARG A 29 -10.41 -9.48 8.51
C ARG A 29 -9.85 -10.01 9.82
N SER A 30 -9.73 -11.31 10.00
CA SER A 30 -9.21 -11.91 11.23
C SER A 30 -7.75 -11.52 11.52
N LEU A 31 -7.00 -11.15 10.50
CA LEU A 31 -5.60 -10.72 10.63
C LEU A 31 -5.44 -9.24 11.06
N ILE A 32 -6.43 -8.40 10.77
CA ILE A 32 -6.34 -6.94 10.98
C ILE A 32 -5.85 -6.54 12.39
N PRO A 33 -6.32 -7.17 13.50
CA PRO A 33 -5.88 -6.81 14.86
C PRO A 33 -4.38 -7.01 15.12
N TYR A 34 -3.70 -7.77 14.27
CA TYR A 34 -2.27 -8.06 14.42
C TYR A 34 -1.38 -7.19 13.52
N VAL A 35 -1.97 -6.43 12.60
CA VAL A 35 -1.27 -5.69 11.55
C VAL A 35 -0.82 -4.31 12.06
N ASP A 36 0.40 -3.91 11.69
CA ASP A 36 0.92 -2.57 11.93
C ASP A 36 0.85 -1.70 10.67
N LEU A 37 1.19 -2.27 9.50
CA LEU A 37 1.16 -1.59 8.21
C LEU A 37 0.24 -2.35 7.27
N MET A 38 -0.73 -1.69 6.67
CA MET A 38 -1.68 -2.33 5.76
C MET A 38 -1.78 -1.57 4.44
N LYS A 39 -1.66 -2.30 3.34
CA LYS A 39 -2.00 -1.80 2.00
C LYS A 39 -3.23 -2.55 1.52
N ILE A 40 -4.18 -1.82 0.97
CA ILE A 40 -5.32 -2.36 0.22
C ILE A 40 -5.48 -1.61 -1.11
N SER A 41 -6.16 -2.21 -2.08
CA SER A 41 -6.61 -1.50 -3.27
C SER A 41 -7.99 -0.86 -3.03
N ASP A 42 -8.37 0.10 -3.88
CA ASP A 42 -9.73 0.68 -3.87
C ASP A 42 -10.82 -0.39 -4.09
N GLU A 43 -10.55 -1.44 -4.86
CA GLU A 43 -11.46 -2.58 -5.05
C GLU A 43 -11.65 -3.42 -3.78
N GLU A 44 -10.67 -3.41 -2.88
CA GLU A 44 -10.70 -4.16 -1.60
C GLU A 44 -11.35 -3.37 -0.46
N THR A 45 -11.56 -2.05 -0.61
CA THR A 45 -12.10 -1.20 0.47
C THR A 45 -13.44 -1.70 0.98
N GLU A 46 -14.40 -1.91 0.09
CA GLU A 46 -15.74 -2.39 0.45
C GLU A 46 -15.69 -3.81 1.04
N LEU A 47 -14.90 -4.70 0.44
CA LEU A 47 -14.76 -6.08 0.91
C LEU A 47 -14.30 -6.15 2.37
N LEU A 48 -13.27 -5.37 2.70
CA LEU A 48 -12.61 -5.44 4.01
C LEU A 48 -13.29 -4.56 5.06
N THR A 49 -13.87 -3.45 4.66
CA THR A 49 -14.39 -2.45 5.60
C THR A 49 -15.90 -2.26 5.52
N GLY A 50 -16.51 -2.52 4.38
CA GLY A 50 -17.89 -2.14 4.06
C GLY A 50 -18.03 -0.67 3.68
N LYS A 51 -16.90 0.01 3.41
CA LYS A 51 -16.84 1.41 2.96
C LYS A 51 -16.32 1.45 1.54
N GLU A 52 -16.97 2.24 0.69
CA GLU A 52 -16.56 2.43 -0.70
C GLU A 52 -15.44 3.49 -0.82
N LYS A 53 -15.51 4.54 0.03
CA LYS A 53 -14.54 5.63 -0.04
C LYS A 53 -13.22 5.25 0.63
N PRO A 54 -12.09 5.46 -0.05
CA PRO A 54 -10.75 5.16 0.48
C PRO A 54 -10.47 5.80 1.83
N GLU A 55 -10.92 7.05 2.02
CA GLU A 55 -10.72 7.81 3.25
C GLU A 55 -11.43 7.16 4.44
N GLU A 56 -12.69 6.76 4.24
CA GLU A 56 -13.50 6.10 5.27
C GLU A 56 -12.96 4.70 5.59
N ALA A 57 -12.54 3.97 4.55
CA ALA A 57 -11.95 2.64 4.71
C ALA A 57 -10.62 2.69 5.49
N ALA A 58 -9.72 3.61 5.11
CA ALA A 58 -8.43 3.77 5.76
C ALA A 58 -8.59 4.18 7.23
N LYS A 59 -9.47 5.14 7.51
CA LYS A 59 -9.80 5.56 8.87
C LYS A 59 -10.34 4.41 9.73
N LEU A 60 -11.28 3.62 9.19
CA LEU A 60 -11.84 2.47 9.91
C LEU A 60 -10.78 1.41 10.23
N LEU A 61 -9.85 1.13 9.30
CA LEU A 61 -8.75 0.19 9.55
C LEU A 61 -7.78 0.71 10.62
N PHE A 62 -7.50 2.01 10.61
CA PHE A 62 -6.71 2.66 11.66
C PHE A 62 -7.40 2.54 13.03
N GLU A 63 -8.70 2.81 13.12
CA GLU A 63 -9.51 2.64 14.34
C GLU A 63 -9.51 1.19 14.86
N LYS A 64 -9.29 0.20 13.97
CA LYS A 64 -9.13 -1.23 14.32
C LYS A 64 -7.70 -1.60 14.76
N GLY A 65 -6.79 -0.64 14.85
CA GLY A 65 -5.46 -0.83 15.42
C GLY A 65 -4.30 -0.85 14.41
N VAL A 66 -4.59 -0.80 13.10
CA VAL A 66 -3.54 -0.64 12.09
C VAL A 66 -2.91 0.75 12.25
N LYS A 67 -1.58 0.85 12.26
CA LYS A 67 -0.87 2.12 12.52
C LYS A 67 -0.73 3.00 11.29
N ILE A 68 -0.51 2.37 10.14
CA ILE A 68 -0.37 3.04 8.85
C ILE A 68 -1.19 2.26 7.82
N VAL A 69 -2.13 2.94 7.19
CA VAL A 69 -2.99 2.38 6.14
C VAL A 69 -2.73 3.11 4.84
N VAL A 70 -2.53 2.35 3.77
CA VAL A 70 -2.42 2.88 2.41
C VAL A 70 -3.44 2.21 1.51
N VAL A 71 -4.25 3.01 0.83
CA VAL A 71 -5.20 2.56 -0.19
C VAL A 71 -4.67 2.98 -1.55
N THR A 72 -4.32 2.02 -2.40
CA THR A 72 -3.87 2.30 -3.77
C THR A 72 -5.04 2.58 -4.69
N LEU A 73 -4.92 3.61 -5.54
CA LEU A 73 -5.98 4.17 -6.40
C LEU A 73 -5.62 4.10 -7.89
N GLY A 74 -4.81 3.13 -8.27
CA GLY A 74 -4.30 2.97 -9.64
C GLY A 74 -3.53 4.23 -10.09
N SER A 75 -3.86 4.77 -11.25
CA SER A 75 -3.21 5.96 -11.82
C SER A 75 -3.38 7.22 -10.99
N LYS A 76 -4.37 7.27 -10.09
CA LYS A 76 -4.62 8.41 -9.18
C LYS A 76 -3.64 8.45 -8.00
N GLY A 77 -2.78 7.42 -7.85
CA GLY A 77 -1.80 7.30 -6.77
C GLY A 77 -2.32 6.52 -5.57
N ALA A 78 -2.22 7.06 -4.37
CA ALA A 78 -2.65 6.36 -3.16
C ALA A 78 -3.19 7.32 -2.09
N TYR A 79 -4.08 6.82 -1.25
CA TYR A 79 -4.52 7.50 -0.04
C TYR A 79 -3.81 6.91 1.17
N LEU A 80 -3.17 7.76 1.96
CA LEU A 80 -2.46 7.41 3.19
C LEU A 80 -3.28 7.84 4.40
N TYR A 81 -3.31 7.02 5.46
CA TYR A 81 -3.84 7.39 6.77
C TYR A 81 -2.93 6.91 7.91
N CYS A 82 -2.68 7.79 8.88
CA CYS A 82 -1.90 7.50 10.09
C CYS A 82 -2.45 8.32 11.29
N LYS A 83 -1.73 8.33 12.40
CA LYS A 83 -2.13 9.07 13.63
C LYS A 83 -2.35 10.58 13.43
N GLU A 84 -1.70 11.19 12.44
CA GLU A 84 -1.82 12.63 12.13
C GLU A 84 -2.92 12.92 11.10
N GLY A 85 -3.71 11.90 10.71
CA GLY A 85 -4.78 12.01 9.72
C GLY A 85 -4.42 11.38 8.38
N GLY A 86 -5.11 11.78 7.33
CA GLY A 86 -4.92 11.19 6.01
C GLY A 86 -4.85 12.23 4.89
N LEU A 87 -4.20 11.83 3.79
CA LEU A 87 -4.13 12.61 2.56
C LEU A 87 -3.95 11.71 1.34
N GLN A 88 -4.37 12.21 0.19
CA GLN A 88 -4.11 11.59 -1.10
C GLN A 88 -2.78 12.07 -1.67
N ILE A 89 -1.97 11.15 -2.14
CA ILE A 89 -0.69 11.39 -2.81
C ILE A 89 -0.85 11.01 -4.28
N PRO A 90 -0.68 11.95 -5.23
CA PRO A 90 -0.87 11.65 -6.64
C PRO A 90 0.12 10.64 -7.17
N GLY A 91 -0.30 9.86 -8.18
CA GLY A 91 0.57 8.99 -8.94
C GLY A 91 1.46 9.75 -9.94
N PHE A 92 2.34 9.02 -10.59
CA PHE A 92 3.13 9.53 -11.71
C PHE A 92 2.47 9.12 -13.03
N VAL A 93 2.55 9.98 -14.03
CA VAL A 93 2.12 9.66 -15.40
C VAL A 93 3.02 8.56 -15.96
N SER A 94 2.41 7.52 -16.55
CA SER A 94 3.12 6.35 -17.05
C SER A 94 2.54 5.87 -18.38
N LYS A 95 3.39 5.32 -19.24
CA LYS A 95 2.97 4.59 -20.44
C LYS A 95 2.77 3.12 -20.07
N VAL A 96 1.55 2.77 -19.68
CA VAL A 96 1.23 1.42 -19.18
C VAL A 96 1.40 0.37 -20.28
N ALA A 97 2.30 -0.59 -20.06
CA ALA A 97 2.50 -1.79 -20.88
C ALA A 97 1.90 -3.03 -20.20
N ASP A 98 1.98 -3.12 -18.85
CA ASP A 98 1.47 -4.24 -18.07
C ASP A 98 1.19 -3.77 -16.65
N THR A 99 0.05 -4.13 -16.09
CA THR A 99 -0.32 -3.77 -14.71
C THR A 99 0.06 -4.82 -13.67
N ASN A 100 0.57 -5.97 -14.11
CA ASN A 100 1.01 -7.04 -13.22
C ASN A 100 2.14 -6.56 -12.28
N GLY A 101 1.97 -6.81 -10.99
CA GLY A 101 2.94 -6.44 -9.97
C GLY A 101 2.96 -4.96 -9.57
N ALA A 102 2.06 -4.11 -10.12
CA ALA A 102 2.00 -2.70 -9.75
C ALA A 102 1.79 -2.49 -8.24
N GLY A 103 0.82 -3.20 -7.66
CA GLY A 103 0.55 -3.15 -6.22
C GLY A 103 1.70 -3.68 -5.37
N ASP A 104 2.30 -4.81 -5.79
CA ASP A 104 3.43 -5.42 -5.09
C ASP A 104 4.67 -4.53 -5.14
N SER A 105 4.96 -3.94 -6.30
CA SER A 105 6.08 -3.01 -6.49
C SER A 105 5.91 -1.72 -5.69
N PHE A 106 4.69 -1.15 -5.68
CA PHE A 106 4.34 -0.03 -4.81
C PHE A 106 4.66 -0.36 -3.35
N TRP A 107 4.12 -1.47 -2.87
CA TRP A 107 4.25 -1.85 -1.47
C TRP A 107 5.71 -2.18 -1.09
N GLY A 108 6.42 -2.88 -1.99
CA GLY A 108 7.85 -3.13 -1.83
C GLY A 108 8.66 -1.84 -1.70
N GLY A 109 8.39 -0.84 -2.55
CA GLY A 109 9.01 0.49 -2.48
C GLY A 109 8.71 1.23 -1.18
N PHE A 110 7.45 1.22 -0.74
CA PHE A 110 7.05 1.80 0.54
C PHE A 110 7.76 1.13 1.72
N LEU A 111 7.72 -0.21 1.79
CA LEU A 111 8.36 -0.99 2.85
C LEU A 111 9.90 -0.84 2.87
N TYR A 112 10.53 -0.67 1.71
CA TYR A 112 11.95 -0.34 1.63
C TYR A 112 12.26 0.97 2.39
N ARG A 113 11.45 2.02 2.21
CA ARG A 113 11.62 3.29 2.92
C ARG A 113 11.38 3.15 4.43
N ILE A 114 10.35 2.42 4.82
CA ILE A 114 10.07 2.09 6.23
C ILE A 114 11.27 1.37 6.87
N SER A 115 11.75 0.30 6.24
CA SER A 115 12.87 -0.50 6.76
C SER A 115 14.15 0.31 6.89
N LYS A 116 14.46 1.19 5.93
CA LYS A 116 15.68 2.03 5.95
C LYS A 116 15.65 3.11 7.03
N SER A 117 14.49 3.50 7.53
CA SER A 117 14.37 4.51 8.57
C SER A 117 14.77 4.02 9.96
N GLY A 118 14.64 2.72 10.23
CA GLY A 118 14.83 2.13 11.56
C GLY A 118 13.78 2.53 12.60
N LYS A 119 12.75 3.29 12.21
CA LYS A 119 11.68 3.77 13.08
C LYS A 119 10.58 2.73 13.27
N LYS A 120 9.90 2.82 14.42
CA LYS A 120 8.63 2.10 14.65
C LYS A 120 7.46 2.81 13.95
N PRO A 121 6.37 2.10 13.62
CA PRO A 121 5.22 2.69 12.92
C PRO A 121 4.63 3.94 13.59
N GLU A 122 4.65 4.00 14.91
CA GLU A 122 4.13 5.12 15.70
C GLU A 122 5.01 6.37 15.68
N GLU A 123 6.26 6.26 15.25
CA GLU A 123 7.23 7.36 15.26
C GLU A 123 7.21 8.21 13.98
N PHE A 124 6.53 7.72 12.93
CA PHE A 124 6.44 8.44 11.67
C PHE A 124 5.51 9.63 11.74
N THR A 125 5.93 10.72 11.09
CA THR A 125 5.07 11.86 10.77
C THR A 125 4.33 11.61 9.45
N LEU A 126 3.23 12.32 9.26
CA LEU A 126 2.48 12.28 7.99
C LEU A 126 3.34 12.72 6.79
N ASN A 127 4.21 13.72 6.98
CA ASN A 127 5.10 14.21 5.93
C ASN A 127 6.16 13.17 5.51
N GLU A 128 6.75 12.45 6.45
CA GLU A 128 7.67 11.36 6.12
C GLU A 128 6.96 10.25 5.34
N LEU A 129 5.80 9.83 5.82
CA LEU A 129 5.00 8.80 5.17
C LEU A 129 4.51 9.22 3.77
N LYS A 130 4.17 10.50 3.58
CA LYS A 130 3.86 11.07 2.27
C LYS A 130 4.99 10.85 1.26
N GLU A 131 6.24 11.12 1.66
CA GLU A 131 7.40 10.90 0.79
C GLU A 131 7.65 9.40 0.51
N TYR A 132 7.33 8.52 1.46
CA TYR A 132 7.45 7.08 1.27
C TYR A 132 6.37 6.53 0.33
N VAL A 133 5.14 7.03 0.44
CA VAL A 133 4.06 6.72 -0.52
C VAL A 133 4.40 7.25 -1.90
N ARG A 134 4.94 8.49 -2.00
CA ARG A 134 5.40 9.06 -3.27
C ARG A 134 6.48 8.20 -3.92
N PHE A 135 7.43 7.67 -3.12
CA PHE A 135 8.43 6.71 -3.58
C PHE A 135 7.79 5.42 -4.09
N GLY A 136 6.83 4.83 -3.37
CA GLY A 136 6.06 3.67 -3.83
C GLY A 136 5.33 3.93 -5.14
N ASN A 137 4.68 5.09 -5.28
CA ASN A 137 4.03 5.52 -6.53
C ASN A 137 5.04 5.60 -7.69
N ALA A 138 6.26 6.10 -7.46
CA ALA A 138 7.31 6.16 -8.49
C ALA A 138 7.76 4.75 -8.91
N VAL A 139 7.98 3.84 -7.95
CA VAL A 139 8.32 2.43 -8.22
C VAL A 139 7.25 1.76 -9.07
N ALA A 140 5.97 1.88 -8.66
CA ALA A 140 4.85 1.30 -9.39
C ALA A 140 4.72 1.88 -10.80
N SER A 141 4.89 3.20 -10.95
CA SER A 141 4.79 3.89 -12.23
C SER A 141 5.83 3.41 -13.26
N LEU A 142 7.03 3.06 -12.81
CA LEU A 142 8.09 2.49 -13.65
C LEU A 142 7.87 1.00 -13.93
N CYS A 143 7.36 0.26 -12.95
CA CYS A 143 7.05 -1.15 -13.11
C CYS A 143 6.00 -1.37 -14.21
N VAL A 144 4.94 -0.58 -14.25
CA VAL A 144 3.87 -0.74 -15.25
C VAL A 144 4.28 -0.36 -16.67
N GLU A 145 5.41 0.30 -16.90
CA GLU A 145 5.94 0.65 -18.23
C GLU A 145 6.68 -0.51 -18.91
N LYS A 146 6.90 -1.63 -18.20
CA LYS A 146 7.59 -2.82 -18.71
C LYS A 146 6.68 -4.05 -18.54
N LYS A 147 6.87 -5.08 -19.37
CA LYS A 147 6.14 -6.34 -19.22
C LYS A 147 6.69 -7.19 -18.08
N GLY A 148 5.78 -7.84 -17.36
CA GLY A 148 6.08 -8.70 -16.22
C GLY A 148 6.22 -7.91 -14.91
N ALA A 149 6.22 -8.64 -13.78
CA ALA A 149 6.34 -8.05 -12.45
C ALA A 149 7.81 -7.94 -12.02
N ILE A 150 8.46 -9.08 -11.74
CA ILE A 150 9.85 -9.10 -11.23
C ILE A 150 10.84 -8.51 -12.24
N PRO A 151 10.82 -8.85 -13.55
CA PRO A 151 11.72 -8.24 -14.52
C PRO A 151 11.49 -6.74 -14.76
N ALA A 152 10.31 -6.25 -14.39
CA ALA A 152 9.92 -4.84 -14.56
C ALA A 152 10.33 -3.95 -13.36
N MET A 153 10.87 -4.53 -12.28
CA MET A 153 11.28 -3.74 -11.11
C MET A 153 12.35 -2.71 -11.46
N PRO A 154 12.14 -1.43 -11.12
CA PRO A 154 13.10 -0.37 -11.41
C PRO A 154 14.29 -0.42 -10.45
N THR A 155 15.40 0.13 -10.91
CA THR A 155 16.54 0.44 -10.07
C THR A 155 16.27 1.67 -9.19
N LEU A 156 17.01 1.82 -8.10
CA LEU A 156 16.90 3.00 -7.23
C LEU A 156 17.21 4.31 -7.99
N MET A 157 18.09 4.27 -8.97
CA MET A 157 18.44 5.43 -9.80
C MET A 157 17.26 5.87 -10.65
N GLU A 158 16.61 4.94 -11.38
CA GLU A 158 15.40 5.23 -12.17
C GLU A 158 14.27 5.82 -11.30
N VAL A 159 14.12 5.31 -10.07
CA VAL A 159 13.10 5.84 -9.14
C VAL A 159 13.41 7.28 -8.71
N ARG A 160 14.69 7.59 -8.39
CA ARG A 160 15.10 8.96 -8.04
C ARG A 160 14.89 9.92 -9.19
N GLU A 161 15.28 9.55 -10.41
CA GLU A 161 15.05 10.34 -11.62
C GLU A 161 13.56 10.61 -11.84
N ARG A 162 12.70 9.60 -11.67
CA ARG A 162 11.22 9.74 -11.75
C ARG A 162 10.69 10.72 -10.72
N MET A 163 11.29 10.77 -9.54
CA MET A 163 10.93 11.70 -8.46
C MET A 163 11.50 13.11 -8.64
N GLY A 164 12.40 13.33 -9.60
CA GLY A 164 13.11 14.59 -9.82
C GLY A 164 14.21 14.85 -8.78
N GLN A 165 14.88 13.80 -8.33
CA GLN A 165 15.94 13.82 -7.31
C GLN A 165 17.29 13.38 -7.87
#